data_d419a7a0bb5298765778f5fb960b2b7c
#
_entry.id   d419a7a0bb5298765778f5fb960b2b7c
#
_cell.length_a   1.000
_cell.length_b   1.000
_cell.length_c   1.000
_cell.angle_alpha   90.00
_cell.angle_beta   90.00
_cell.angle_gamma   90.00
#
_symmetry.space_group_name_H-M   'P 1'
#
loop_
_entity.id
_entity.type
_entity.pdbx_description
1 polymer ?
#
loop_
_entity_poly.entity_id
_entity_poly.type
_entity_poly.pdbx_seq_one_letter_code
_entity_poly.pdbx_strand_id
1 'polypeptide(L)'
;MELTEKTLRSELIFDGRVVHLYRDEVELPDGGTSVREYIKHVGAVCVLPLTDDGKVVLERQYRYPFSRVLVEIPAGKLDHAGEDLREAALRELREETGIVPRELIDLGDYYGSSAIMGERIRMFLARGLSFGEQELDSDEFLEVFTMPFDQAVDEVMAGNIPDGKTQLAILKVRHILEKEGKRT
;
A
#
# COMPACT_ATOMS: atom_id res chain seq x y z
N MET A 1 -5.58 27.02 -16.10
CA MET A 1 -5.39 27.51 -14.72
C MET A 1 -4.28 26.66 -14.11
N GLU A 2 -3.24 27.28 -13.61
CA GLU A 2 -2.23 26.59 -12.79
C GLU A 2 -2.86 26.33 -11.41
N LEU A 3 -2.62 25.11 -10.86
CA LEU A 3 -3.16 24.70 -9.56
C LEU A 3 -2.07 24.50 -8.49
N THR A 4 -0.82 24.84 -8.84
CA THR A 4 0.32 24.68 -7.97
C THR A 4 0.31 25.69 -6.83
N GLU A 5 0.48 25.21 -5.60
CA GLU A 5 0.71 26.05 -4.43
C GLU A 5 2.21 26.15 -4.15
N LYS A 6 2.66 27.30 -3.65
CA LYS A 6 4.06 27.54 -3.32
C LYS A 6 4.23 27.64 -1.81
N THR A 7 5.12 26.82 -1.25
CA THR A 7 5.47 26.90 0.16
C THR A 7 6.21 28.20 0.46
N LEU A 8 5.67 29.01 1.36
CA LEU A 8 6.28 30.24 1.88
C LEU A 8 7.07 29.98 3.16
N ARG A 9 6.51 29.15 4.04
CA ARG A 9 7.14 28.73 5.30
C ARG A 9 6.71 27.33 5.65
N SER A 10 7.62 26.57 6.24
CA SER A 10 7.35 25.21 6.76
C SER A 10 7.77 25.11 8.22
N GLU A 11 6.93 24.47 9.04
CA GLU A 11 7.17 24.26 10.46
C GLU A 11 6.86 22.81 10.84
N LEU A 12 7.80 22.15 11.50
CA LEU A 12 7.59 20.82 12.09
C LEU A 12 6.89 20.98 13.44
N ILE A 13 5.63 20.55 13.52
CA ILE A 13 4.77 20.73 14.70
C ILE A 13 4.92 19.57 15.68
N PHE A 14 5.05 18.32 15.14
CA PHE A 14 5.25 17.14 15.95
C PHE A 14 6.21 16.19 15.25
N ASP A 15 7.21 15.73 16.01
CA ASP A 15 8.25 14.81 15.53
C ASP A 15 8.22 13.53 16.37
N GLY A 16 7.40 12.57 15.95
CA GLY A 16 7.28 11.26 16.57
C GLY A 16 8.16 10.21 15.90
N ARG A 17 8.09 8.97 16.38
CA ARG A 17 8.80 7.83 15.78
C ARG A 17 8.26 7.50 14.36
N VAL A 18 6.95 7.68 14.15
CA VAL A 18 6.26 7.33 12.88
C VAL A 18 5.62 8.55 12.25
N VAL A 19 5.07 9.46 13.05
CA VAL A 19 4.31 10.62 12.59
C VAL A 19 5.17 11.87 12.65
N HIS A 20 5.36 12.51 11.49
CA HIS A 20 6.04 13.80 11.35
C HIS A 20 5.03 14.81 10.80
N LEU A 21 4.40 15.58 11.70
CA LEU A 21 3.37 16.55 11.36
C LEU A 21 3.98 17.89 11.01
N TYR A 22 3.70 18.38 9.82
CA TYR A 22 4.11 19.68 9.32
C TYR A 22 2.91 20.62 9.19
N ARG A 23 3.21 21.91 9.36
CA ARG A 23 2.32 23.02 9.08
C ARG A 23 3.03 24.00 8.17
N ASP A 24 2.52 24.14 6.96
CA ASP A 24 3.08 25.03 5.95
C ASP A 24 2.16 26.23 5.70
N GLU A 25 2.75 27.42 5.57
CA GLU A 25 2.10 28.56 4.97
C GLU A 25 2.35 28.54 3.47
N VAL A 26 1.30 28.65 2.66
CA VAL A 26 1.38 28.52 1.20
C VAL A 26 0.76 29.71 0.49
N GLU A 27 1.34 30.06 -0.65
CA GLU A 27 0.73 30.97 -1.64
C GLU A 27 -0.17 30.17 -2.57
N LEU A 28 -1.42 30.60 -2.67
CA LEU A 28 -2.42 30.00 -3.54
C LEU A 28 -2.26 30.45 -5.00
N PRO A 29 -2.85 29.73 -5.98
CA PRO A 29 -2.80 30.10 -7.40
C PRO A 29 -3.31 31.47 -7.76
N ASP A 30 -4.15 32.06 -6.92
CA ASP A 30 -4.72 33.42 -7.08
C ASP A 30 -3.88 34.52 -6.38
N GLY A 31 -2.76 34.14 -5.74
CA GLY A 31 -1.90 35.03 -4.97
C GLY A 31 -2.31 35.22 -3.51
N GLY A 32 -3.40 34.60 -3.08
CA GLY A 32 -3.80 34.55 -1.67
C GLY A 32 -2.86 33.66 -0.85
N THR A 33 -3.05 33.63 0.47
CA THR A 33 -2.29 32.76 1.37
C THR A 33 -3.23 31.80 2.12
N SER A 34 -2.72 30.61 2.47
CA SER A 34 -3.43 29.61 3.25
C SER A 34 -2.47 28.77 4.07
N VAL A 35 -3.01 27.88 4.91
CA VAL A 35 -2.24 26.95 5.72
C VAL A 35 -2.53 25.52 5.25
N ARG A 36 -1.48 24.67 5.26
CA ARG A 36 -1.57 23.22 5.04
C ARG A 36 -1.00 22.49 6.24
N GLU A 37 -1.77 21.57 6.78
CA GLU A 37 -1.32 20.68 7.83
C GLU A 37 -1.29 19.25 7.25
N TYR A 38 -0.14 18.60 7.32
CA TYR A 38 0.03 17.30 6.71
C TYR A 38 1.10 16.45 7.40
N ILE A 39 0.97 15.13 7.24
CA ILE A 39 1.96 14.16 7.71
C ILE A 39 2.91 13.86 6.55
N LYS A 40 4.21 14.14 6.75
CA LYS A 40 5.26 13.75 5.81
C LYS A 40 5.57 12.26 5.98
N HIS A 41 5.67 11.54 4.86
CA HIS A 41 5.91 10.10 4.85
C HIS A 41 6.97 9.73 3.80
N VAL A 42 7.78 8.68 4.07
CA VAL A 42 8.83 8.21 3.14
C VAL A 42 8.27 7.45 1.95
N GLY A 43 7.05 6.96 2.05
CA GLY A 43 6.41 6.08 1.10
C GLY A 43 6.26 4.65 1.63
N ALA A 44 5.55 3.84 0.87
CA ALA A 44 5.30 2.43 1.17
C ALA A 44 5.16 1.62 -0.12
N VAL A 45 5.15 0.32 0.02
CA VAL A 45 4.88 -0.65 -1.04
C VAL A 45 3.80 -1.62 -0.58
N CYS A 46 3.08 -2.22 -1.52
CA CYS A 46 2.24 -3.38 -1.25
C CYS A 46 2.27 -4.35 -2.43
N VAL A 47 2.05 -5.60 -2.13
CA VAL A 47 2.13 -6.67 -3.11
C VAL A 47 0.87 -7.53 -3.03
N LEU A 48 0.23 -7.83 -4.17
CA LEU A 48 -0.80 -8.85 -4.28
C LEU A 48 -0.16 -10.13 -4.80
N PRO A 49 0.07 -11.15 -3.95
CA PRO A 49 0.62 -12.42 -4.40
C PRO A 49 -0.50 -13.30 -4.94
N LEU A 50 -0.38 -13.72 -6.21
CA LEU A 50 -1.34 -14.59 -6.89
C LEU A 50 -0.68 -15.94 -7.20
N THR A 51 -1.24 -17.01 -6.65
CA THR A 51 -0.78 -18.39 -6.86
C THR A 51 -1.17 -18.91 -8.23
N ASP A 52 -0.45 -19.92 -8.73
CA ASP A 52 -0.72 -20.54 -10.03
C ASP A 52 -2.08 -21.28 -10.07
N ASP A 53 -2.62 -21.67 -8.89
CA ASP A 53 -3.95 -22.27 -8.75
C ASP A 53 -5.08 -21.24 -8.52
N GLY A 54 -4.79 -19.94 -8.73
CA GLY A 54 -5.79 -18.88 -8.71
C GLY A 54 -6.25 -18.42 -7.33
N LYS A 55 -5.40 -18.52 -6.31
CA LYS A 55 -5.65 -17.96 -4.99
C LYS A 55 -4.81 -16.70 -4.76
N VAL A 56 -5.35 -15.76 -4.01
CA VAL A 56 -4.60 -14.62 -3.48
C VAL A 56 -4.11 -14.93 -2.08
N VAL A 57 -2.87 -14.52 -1.77
CA VAL A 57 -2.34 -14.55 -0.41
C VAL A 57 -2.69 -13.23 0.26
N LEU A 58 -3.30 -13.34 1.44
CA LEU A 58 -3.77 -12.24 2.26
C LEU A 58 -3.26 -12.42 3.69
N GLU A 59 -3.33 -11.36 4.46
CA GLU A 59 -2.99 -11.35 5.87
C GLU A 59 -4.09 -10.73 6.72
N ARG A 60 -4.13 -11.12 7.99
CA ARG A 60 -4.92 -10.49 9.04
C ARG A 60 -3.99 -9.79 9.99
N GLN A 61 -4.14 -8.47 10.13
CA GLN A 61 -3.35 -7.68 11.03
C GLN A 61 -4.24 -6.76 11.88
N TYR A 62 -3.94 -6.63 13.18
CA TYR A 62 -4.64 -5.69 14.04
C TYR A 62 -4.18 -4.26 13.74
N ARG A 63 -5.11 -3.41 13.33
CA ARG A 63 -4.84 -2.00 13.06
C ARG A 63 -5.34 -1.12 14.22
N TYR A 64 -4.41 -0.73 15.07
CA TYR A 64 -4.68 0.03 16.30
C TYR A 64 -5.60 1.25 16.10
N PRO A 65 -5.43 2.10 15.04
CA PRO A 65 -6.29 3.26 14.84
C PRO A 65 -7.78 2.91 14.64
N PHE A 66 -8.05 1.69 14.15
CA PHE A 66 -9.42 1.19 13.92
C PHE A 66 -9.89 0.24 15.01
N SER A 67 -9.02 -0.13 15.96
CA SER A 67 -9.27 -1.07 17.05
C SER A 67 -9.88 -2.39 16.58
N ARG A 68 -9.41 -2.90 15.41
CA ARG A 68 -9.89 -4.16 14.82
C ARG A 68 -8.84 -4.82 13.93
N VAL A 69 -9.04 -6.11 13.67
CA VAL A 69 -8.29 -6.85 12.66
C VAL A 69 -8.83 -6.52 11.27
N LEU A 70 -7.95 -6.19 10.35
CA LEU A 70 -8.26 -6.02 8.94
C LEU A 70 -7.68 -7.16 8.12
N VAL A 71 -8.30 -7.42 6.96
CA VAL A 71 -7.78 -8.30 5.92
C VAL A 71 -7.10 -7.42 4.89
N GLU A 72 -5.82 -7.69 4.63
CA GLU A 72 -4.97 -6.86 3.77
C GLU A 72 -4.10 -7.73 2.86
N ILE A 73 -3.52 -7.12 1.83
CA ILE A 73 -2.36 -7.67 1.11
C ILE A 73 -1.09 -7.26 1.83
N PRO A 74 0.01 -8.05 1.76
CA PRO A 74 1.33 -7.69 2.29
C PRO A 74 1.75 -6.27 1.91
N ALA A 75 2.21 -5.49 2.89
CA ALA A 75 2.52 -4.09 2.68
C ALA A 75 3.40 -3.52 3.79
N GLY A 76 4.47 -2.84 3.42
CA GLY A 76 5.33 -2.19 4.38
C GLY A 76 5.86 -0.83 3.93
N LYS A 77 6.42 -0.11 4.90
CA LYS A 77 6.99 1.21 4.72
C LYS A 77 8.40 1.08 4.14
N LEU A 78 8.80 2.04 3.31
CA LEU A 78 10.19 2.18 2.89
C LEU A 78 11.11 2.43 4.10
N ASP A 79 12.29 1.82 4.11
CA ASP A 79 13.28 2.01 5.17
C ASP A 79 13.85 3.42 5.16
N HIS A 80 13.98 4.00 3.97
CA HIS A 80 14.47 5.37 3.78
C HIS A 80 13.94 6.01 2.50
N ALA A 81 14.01 7.33 2.44
CA ALA A 81 13.67 8.07 1.23
C ALA A 81 14.59 7.66 0.06
N GLY A 82 13.99 7.29 -1.07
CA GLY A 82 14.72 6.89 -2.28
C GLY A 82 15.12 5.41 -2.33
N GLU A 83 14.64 4.56 -1.40
CA GLU A 83 14.75 3.12 -1.53
C GLU A 83 14.12 2.64 -2.84
N ASP A 84 14.73 1.64 -3.49
CA ASP A 84 14.16 1.04 -4.68
C ASP A 84 12.85 0.34 -4.34
N LEU A 85 11.77 0.74 -5.02
CA LEU A 85 10.42 0.27 -4.71
C LEU A 85 10.21 -1.23 -4.99
N ARG A 86 10.96 -1.81 -5.94
CA ARG A 86 10.87 -3.25 -6.23
C ARG A 86 11.62 -4.05 -5.18
N GLU A 87 12.79 -3.59 -4.75
CA GLU A 87 13.56 -4.23 -3.68
C GLU A 87 12.79 -4.18 -2.35
N ALA A 88 12.20 -3.01 -2.02
CA ALA A 88 11.32 -2.88 -0.86
C ALA A 88 10.13 -3.84 -0.93
N ALA A 89 9.45 -3.95 -2.08
CA ALA A 89 8.33 -4.86 -2.26
C ALA A 89 8.72 -6.34 -2.12
N LEU A 90 9.90 -6.74 -2.60
CA LEU A 90 10.42 -8.10 -2.45
C LEU A 90 10.82 -8.39 -1.00
N ARG A 91 11.40 -7.42 -0.30
CA ARG A 91 11.77 -7.51 1.11
C ARG A 91 10.54 -7.72 1.97
N GLU A 92 9.57 -6.81 1.91
CA GLU A 92 8.33 -6.86 2.69
C GLU A 92 7.54 -8.15 2.43
N LEU A 93 7.37 -8.53 1.16
CA LEU A 93 6.68 -9.77 0.81
C LEU A 93 7.35 -11.00 1.43
N ARG A 94 8.68 -11.05 1.45
CA ARG A 94 9.43 -12.15 2.05
C ARG A 94 9.32 -12.13 3.58
N GLU A 95 9.47 -10.97 4.21
CA GLU A 95 9.43 -10.82 5.67
C GLU A 95 8.05 -11.21 6.21
N GLU A 96 6.97 -10.67 5.64
CA GLU A 96 5.61 -10.93 6.11
C GLU A 96 5.07 -12.32 5.75
N THR A 97 5.46 -12.88 4.60
CA THR A 97 4.83 -14.11 4.07
C THR A 97 5.77 -15.27 3.75
N GLY A 98 7.09 -15.05 3.77
CA GLY A 98 8.07 -16.00 3.28
C GLY A 98 8.07 -16.19 1.76
N ILE A 99 7.31 -15.38 0.99
CA ILE A 99 7.14 -15.55 -0.45
C ILE A 99 8.26 -14.86 -1.23
N VAL A 100 8.80 -15.61 -2.22
CA VAL A 100 9.70 -15.09 -3.25
C VAL A 100 9.05 -15.30 -4.62
N PRO A 101 8.71 -14.24 -5.37
CA PRO A 101 8.06 -14.35 -6.67
C PRO A 101 9.09 -14.45 -7.80
N ARG A 102 8.71 -15.08 -8.91
CA ARG A 102 9.49 -15.03 -10.17
C ARG A 102 9.23 -13.77 -10.97
N GLU A 103 8.05 -13.20 -10.83
CA GLU A 103 7.61 -12.02 -11.55
C GLU A 103 6.95 -11.03 -10.60
N LEU A 104 7.32 -9.75 -10.72
CA LEU A 104 6.71 -8.64 -10.01
C LEU A 104 6.24 -7.61 -11.03
N ILE A 105 4.92 -7.46 -11.19
CA ILE A 105 4.27 -6.59 -12.17
C ILE A 105 3.82 -5.31 -11.47
N ASP A 106 4.17 -4.17 -12.03
CA ASP A 106 3.83 -2.85 -11.50
C ASP A 106 2.34 -2.54 -11.73
N LEU A 107 1.61 -2.22 -10.66
CA LEU A 107 0.20 -1.81 -10.69
C LEU A 107 0.01 -0.30 -10.52
N GLY A 108 1.08 0.48 -10.35
CA GLY A 108 1.04 1.93 -10.16
C GLY A 108 0.90 2.36 -8.70
N ASP A 109 0.69 3.65 -8.50
CA ASP A 109 0.62 4.27 -7.17
C ASP A 109 -0.81 4.30 -6.62
N TYR A 110 -0.90 4.26 -5.29
CA TYR A 110 -2.09 4.50 -4.49
C TYR A 110 -1.83 5.62 -3.48
N TYR A 111 -2.78 6.53 -3.33
CA TYR A 111 -2.75 7.63 -2.39
C TYR A 111 -3.96 7.49 -1.46
N GLY A 112 -3.75 7.03 -0.23
CA GLY A 112 -4.82 6.68 0.70
C GLY A 112 -5.57 7.89 1.25
N SER A 113 -4.84 8.95 1.57
CA SER A 113 -5.42 10.18 2.14
C SER A 113 -4.67 11.42 1.63
N SER A 114 -4.80 11.70 0.34
CA SER A 114 -4.05 12.75 -0.38
C SER A 114 -4.25 14.17 0.16
N ALA A 115 -5.26 14.40 0.99
CA ALA A 115 -5.51 15.71 1.58
C ALA A 115 -4.60 16.04 2.78
N ILE A 116 -4.15 15.01 3.52
CA ILE A 116 -3.43 15.21 4.77
C ILE A 116 -2.20 14.29 4.93
N MET A 117 -2.03 13.28 4.09
CA MET A 117 -0.88 12.37 4.15
C MET A 117 -0.04 12.44 2.88
N GLY A 118 1.27 12.62 3.07
CA GLY A 118 2.25 12.50 2.00
C GLY A 118 2.63 11.06 1.66
N GLU A 119 1.84 10.09 2.09
CA GLU A 119 2.08 8.67 1.79
C GLU A 119 1.72 8.35 0.35
N ARG A 120 2.66 7.74 -0.34
CA ARG A 120 2.48 7.11 -1.64
C ARG A 120 2.81 5.63 -1.50
N ILE A 121 1.87 4.76 -1.84
CA ILE A 121 2.05 3.31 -1.80
C ILE A 121 2.19 2.81 -3.23
N ARG A 122 3.36 2.22 -3.57
CA ARG A 122 3.54 1.54 -4.85
C ARG A 122 3.01 0.14 -4.77
N MET A 123 2.12 -0.20 -5.70
CA MET A 123 1.44 -1.51 -5.72
C MET A 123 2.07 -2.42 -6.75
N PHE A 124 2.16 -3.71 -6.42
CA PHE A 124 2.66 -4.76 -7.31
C PHE A 124 1.75 -5.98 -7.30
N LEU A 125 1.77 -6.74 -8.41
CA LEU A 125 1.27 -8.09 -8.50
C LEU A 125 2.47 -9.04 -8.56
N ALA A 126 2.49 -10.06 -7.69
CA ALA A 126 3.51 -11.09 -7.66
C ALA A 126 2.96 -12.42 -8.22
N ARG A 127 3.72 -13.07 -9.12
CA ARG A 127 3.39 -14.35 -9.76
C ARG A 127 4.55 -15.32 -9.71
N GLY A 128 4.25 -16.62 -9.86
CA GLY A 128 5.24 -17.70 -9.83
C GLY A 128 5.88 -17.80 -8.45
N LEU A 129 5.07 -17.98 -7.44
CA LEU A 129 5.42 -17.89 -6.03
C LEU A 129 6.17 -19.13 -5.55
N SER A 130 7.25 -18.94 -4.82
CA SER A 130 7.87 -19.95 -3.95
C SER A 130 7.71 -19.51 -2.49
N PHE A 131 7.47 -20.49 -1.60
CA PHE A 131 7.12 -20.26 -0.21
C PHE A 131 8.27 -20.66 0.70
N GLY A 132 8.62 -19.84 1.65
CA GLY A 132 9.61 -20.04 2.71
C GLY A 132 9.05 -19.71 4.09
N GLU A 133 9.92 -19.48 5.04
CA GLU A 133 9.56 -19.07 6.39
C GLU A 133 9.39 -17.54 6.47
N GLN A 134 8.46 -17.09 7.30
CA GLN A 134 8.28 -15.68 7.65
C GLN A 134 9.44 -15.19 8.53
N GLU A 135 9.79 -13.92 8.39
CA GLU A 135 10.83 -13.24 9.18
C GLU A 135 10.27 -11.92 9.75
N LEU A 136 9.18 -12.00 10.53
CA LEU A 136 8.47 -10.83 11.07
C LEU A 136 9.34 -10.04 12.06
N ASP A 137 9.14 -8.74 12.10
CA ASP A 137 9.68 -7.88 13.14
C ASP A 137 9.12 -8.29 14.52
N SER A 138 9.89 -8.03 15.58
CA SER A 138 9.57 -8.50 16.94
C SER A 138 8.26 -7.94 17.52
N ASP A 139 7.76 -6.85 16.97
CA ASP A 139 6.50 -6.18 17.33
C ASP A 139 5.41 -6.33 16.25
N GLU A 140 5.64 -7.18 15.24
CA GLU A 140 4.69 -7.53 14.19
C GLU A 140 3.96 -8.83 14.48
N PHE A 141 2.61 -8.77 14.41
CA PHE A 141 1.73 -9.92 14.61
C PHE A 141 0.70 -9.96 13.50
N LEU A 142 0.87 -10.88 12.57
CA LEU A 142 -0.06 -11.10 11.46
C LEU A 142 -0.26 -12.59 11.17
N GLU A 143 -1.41 -12.93 10.57
CA GLU A 143 -1.77 -14.27 10.14
C GLU A 143 -1.89 -14.30 8.63
N VAL A 144 -1.03 -15.06 7.95
CA VAL A 144 -1.09 -15.25 6.49
C VAL A 144 -2.05 -16.38 6.15
N PHE A 145 -2.90 -16.15 5.16
CA PHE A 145 -3.82 -17.15 4.63
C PHE A 145 -4.05 -16.98 3.13
N THR A 146 -4.69 -17.97 2.51
CA THR A 146 -5.05 -17.89 1.10
C THR A 146 -6.56 -17.90 0.91
N MET A 147 -7.03 -17.24 -0.14
CA MET A 147 -8.43 -17.21 -0.55
C MET A 147 -8.53 -17.36 -2.07
N PRO A 148 -9.52 -18.10 -2.62
CA PRO A 148 -9.79 -18.07 -4.06
C PRO A 148 -9.94 -16.63 -4.55
N PHE A 149 -9.30 -16.28 -5.67
CA PHE A 149 -9.27 -14.90 -6.13
C PHE A 149 -10.67 -14.32 -6.42
N ASP A 150 -11.57 -15.13 -6.99
CA ASP A 150 -12.96 -14.70 -7.23
C ASP A 150 -13.70 -14.42 -5.91
N GLN A 151 -13.47 -15.23 -4.88
CA GLN A 151 -14.02 -14.97 -3.55
C GLN A 151 -13.48 -13.67 -2.96
N ALA A 152 -12.19 -13.38 -3.14
CA ALA A 152 -11.60 -12.10 -2.67
C ALA A 152 -12.25 -10.90 -3.35
N VAL A 153 -12.57 -11.00 -4.65
CA VAL A 153 -13.35 -9.98 -5.37
C VAL A 153 -14.73 -9.80 -4.74
N ASP A 154 -15.44 -10.90 -4.47
CA ASP A 154 -16.78 -10.86 -3.87
C ASP A 154 -16.74 -10.24 -2.45
N GLU A 155 -15.74 -10.58 -1.64
CA GLU A 155 -15.54 -10.00 -0.30
C GLU A 155 -15.24 -8.50 -0.34
N VAL A 156 -14.47 -8.04 -1.34
CA VAL A 156 -14.25 -6.60 -1.61
C VAL A 156 -15.57 -5.91 -1.95
N MET A 157 -16.35 -6.49 -2.87
CA MET A 157 -17.64 -5.91 -3.31
C MET A 157 -18.70 -5.94 -2.21
N ALA A 158 -18.63 -6.89 -1.28
CA ALA A 158 -19.48 -6.96 -0.10
C ALA A 158 -19.06 -6.01 1.03
N GLY A 159 -17.86 -5.38 0.94
CA GLY A 159 -17.32 -4.49 1.96
C GLY A 159 -16.66 -5.20 3.15
N ASN A 160 -16.42 -6.50 3.05
CA ASN A 160 -15.78 -7.30 4.10
C ASN A 160 -14.25 -7.14 4.12
N ILE A 161 -13.65 -6.70 3.01
CA ILE A 161 -12.24 -6.28 2.92
C ILE A 161 -12.24 -4.75 2.74
N PRO A 162 -12.20 -3.95 3.81
CA PRO A 162 -12.36 -2.50 3.74
C PRO A 162 -11.05 -1.75 3.45
N ASP A 163 -9.88 -2.40 3.46
CA ASP A 163 -8.59 -1.77 3.21
C ASP A 163 -8.47 -1.32 1.75
N GLY A 164 -8.25 -0.01 1.53
CA GLY A 164 -8.31 0.60 0.21
C GLY A 164 -7.23 0.13 -0.75
N LYS A 165 -5.98 -0.08 -0.29
CA LYS A 165 -4.89 -0.60 -1.14
C LYS A 165 -5.18 -2.02 -1.62
N THR A 166 -5.72 -2.85 -0.73
CA THR A 166 -6.12 -4.24 -1.01
C THR A 166 -7.26 -4.30 -2.01
N GLN A 167 -8.32 -3.51 -1.80
CA GLN A 167 -9.44 -3.41 -2.74
C GLN A 167 -8.95 -3.02 -4.14
N LEU A 168 -8.14 -1.94 -4.22
CA LEU A 168 -7.66 -1.44 -5.50
C LEU A 168 -6.77 -2.46 -6.21
N ALA A 169 -5.86 -3.14 -5.49
CA ALA A 169 -5.00 -4.16 -6.06
C ALA A 169 -5.82 -5.35 -6.60
N ILE A 170 -6.78 -5.87 -5.83
CA ILE A 170 -7.67 -6.96 -6.25
C ILE A 170 -8.44 -6.58 -7.53
N LEU A 171 -9.05 -5.40 -7.58
CA LEU A 171 -9.83 -4.96 -8.73
C LEU A 171 -8.97 -4.70 -9.97
N LYS A 172 -7.75 -4.16 -9.82
CA LYS A 172 -6.80 -4.01 -10.93
C LYS A 172 -6.35 -5.37 -11.48
N VAL A 173 -6.04 -6.32 -10.59
CA VAL A 173 -5.64 -7.67 -10.99
C VAL A 173 -6.81 -8.39 -11.68
N ARG A 174 -8.04 -8.25 -11.18
CA ARG A 174 -9.25 -8.75 -11.87
C ARG A 174 -9.31 -8.28 -13.33
N HIS A 175 -9.12 -7.00 -13.55
CA HIS A 175 -9.12 -6.43 -14.90
C HIS A 175 -7.98 -6.96 -15.77
N ILE A 176 -6.80 -7.19 -15.21
CA ILE A 176 -5.66 -7.79 -15.92
C ILE A 176 -6.01 -9.22 -16.37
N LEU A 177 -6.51 -10.06 -15.45
CA LEU A 177 -6.86 -11.45 -15.72
C LEU A 177 -7.97 -11.57 -16.79
N GLU A 178 -8.98 -10.70 -16.74
CA GLU A 178 -10.02 -10.65 -17.76
C GLU A 178 -9.47 -10.31 -19.17
N LYS A 179 -8.48 -9.43 -19.24
CA LYS A 179 -7.81 -9.13 -20.52
C LYS A 179 -6.91 -10.26 -21.00
N GLU A 180 -6.25 -10.95 -20.12
CA GLU A 180 -5.45 -12.14 -20.47
C GLU A 180 -6.34 -13.27 -20.99
N GLY A 181 -7.44 -13.58 -20.30
CA GLY A 181 -8.43 -14.59 -20.73
C GLY A 181 -9.18 -14.26 -22.03
N LYS A 182 -9.23 -13.00 -22.46
CA LYS A 182 -9.80 -12.59 -23.75
C LYS A 182 -8.81 -12.65 -24.91
N ARG A 183 -7.52 -12.88 -24.64
CA ARG A 183 -6.46 -13.00 -25.65
C ARG A 183 -6.16 -14.45 -26.08
N THR A 184 -6.78 -15.42 -25.41
CA THR A 184 -6.72 -16.85 -25.77
C THR A 184 -7.97 -17.27 -26.51
#